data_0d6f58ef22dfe7960aae292eb908de17
#
_entry.id   0d6f58ef22dfe7960aae292eb908de17
#
_cell.length_a   1.000
_cell.length_b   1.000
_cell.length_c   1.000
_cell.angle_alpha   90.00
_cell.angle_beta   90.00
_cell.angle_gamma   90.00
#
_symmetry.space_group_name_H-M   'P 1'
#
loop_
_entity.id
_entity.type
_entity.pdbx_description
1 polymer ?
#
loop_
_entity_poly.entity_id
_entity_poly.type
_entity_poly.pdbx_seq_one_letter_code
_entity_poly.pdbx_strand_id
1 'polypeptide(L)'
;RRQRQMCIRDSRLDKDTSGVFLMAKNRETAQLLTSLFRLRKVYKTYLAICHGELEKNSGEWNDDLVRYDNGKKIIEKAKTIYKVIDKNSNSSLVEMKPITGRKHQLRKQLFNIGHSIYGDNKYKSFTKAIGINKELMLHAYEIKFMIKDKKYTYKALLPDYFKKLLKIKRLTYSNS
;
A
#
# COMPACT_ATOMS: atom_id res chain seq x y z
N ARG A 1 37.13 -4.04 2.37
CA ARG A 1 36.07 -4.86 1.72
C ARG A 1 34.75 -4.16 1.97
N ARG A 2 34.18 -3.48 0.97
CA ARG A 2 32.84 -2.87 1.04
C ARG A 2 31.80 -4.01 1.12
N GLN A 3 31.12 -4.15 2.26
CA GLN A 3 29.93 -4.98 2.36
C GLN A 3 28.88 -4.41 1.39
N ARG A 4 28.58 -5.15 0.32
CA ARG A 4 27.45 -4.85 -0.54
C ARG A 4 26.19 -5.07 0.30
N GLN A 5 25.56 -4.00 0.74
CA GLN A 5 24.21 -4.05 1.28
C GLN A 5 23.30 -4.63 0.19
N MET A 6 22.85 -5.86 0.42
CA MET A 6 21.89 -6.53 -0.45
C MET A 6 20.54 -5.86 -0.21
N CYS A 7 20.22 -4.85 -1.04
CA CYS A 7 18.90 -4.21 -1.01
C CYS A 7 17.84 -5.25 -1.32
N ILE A 8 16.98 -5.53 -0.35
CA ILE A 8 15.75 -6.30 -0.53
C ILE A 8 14.83 -5.46 -1.39
N ARG A 9 14.85 -5.64 -2.72
CA ARG A 9 14.08 -4.81 -3.67
C ARG A 9 12.57 -4.98 -3.55
N ASP A 10 12.09 -6.09 -2.99
CA ASP A 10 10.66 -6.45 -3.00
C ASP A 10 9.92 -6.17 -1.69
N SER A 11 10.59 -5.65 -0.67
CA SER A 11 10.01 -5.33 0.65
C SER A 11 10.04 -3.85 1.01
N ARG A 12 10.19 -2.95 0.03
CA ARG A 12 10.23 -1.51 0.27
C ARG A 12 8.84 -0.97 0.56
N LEU A 13 8.67 -0.37 1.74
CA LEU A 13 7.61 0.58 1.97
C LEU A 13 7.93 1.86 1.18
N ASP A 14 6.95 2.44 0.48
CA ASP A 14 7.13 3.73 -0.21
C ASP A 14 7.43 4.82 0.81
N LYS A 15 8.27 5.80 0.46
CA LYS A 15 8.82 6.83 1.37
C LYS A 15 7.76 7.50 2.26
N ASP A 16 6.56 7.74 1.71
CA ASP A 16 5.52 8.50 2.39
C ASP A 16 4.41 7.59 2.97
N THR A 17 4.56 6.25 2.84
CA THR A 17 3.61 5.27 3.39
C THR A 17 3.96 4.98 4.85
N SER A 18 2.99 5.15 5.73
CA SER A 18 3.13 4.77 7.16
C SER A 18 2.82 3.29 7.40
N GLY A 19 3.07 2.82 8.61
CA GLY A 19 2.66 1.50 9.07
C GLY A 19 3.77 0.51 9.32
N VAL A 20 3.46 -0.79 9.20
CA VAL A 20 4.39 -1.88 9.50
C VAL A 20 5.58 -1.86 8.54
N PHE A 21 6.77 -1.84 9.11
CA PHE A 21 8.04 -1.97 8.41
C PHE A 21 8.84 -3.13 9.00
N LEU A 22 9.35 -4.03 8.14
CA LEU A 22 10.20 -5.16 8.55
C LEU A 22 11.67 -4.86 8.26
N MET A 23 12.52 -5.07 9.25
CA MET A 23 13.96 -4.96 9.11
C MET A 23 14.66 -6.23 9.59
N ALA A 24 15.48 -6.83 8.74
CA ALA A 24 16.29 -7.96 9.11
C ALA A 24 17.56 -7.51 9.86
N LYS A 25 17.82 -8.11 11.03
CA LYS A 25 19.00 -7.80 11.85
C LYS A 25 20.29 -8.48 11.35
N ASN A 26 20.17 -9.55 10.56
CA ASN A 26 21.31 -10.31 10.04
C ASN A 26 21.04 -10.80 8.61
N ARG A 27 22.08 -11.31 7.96
CA ARG A 27 22.04 -11.77 6.57
C ARG A 27 21.11 -12.97 6.36
N GLU A 28 21.08 -13.90 7.29
CA GLU A 28 20.24 -15.10 7.22
C GLU A 28 18.76 -14.73 7.22
N THR A 29 18.33 -13.89 8.18
CA THR A 29 16.97 -13.37 8.24
C THR A 29 16.61 -12.54 6.99
N ALA A 30 17.56 -11.77 6.46
CA ALA A 30 17.33 -11.00 5.23
C ALA A 30 17.09 -11.92 4.02
N GLN A 31 17.88 -12.99 3.87
CA GLN A 31 17.69 -13.98 2.80
C GLN A 31 16.35 -14.70 2.92
N LEU A 32 15.98 -15.10 4.14
CA LEU A 32 14.71 -15.76 4.43
C LEU A 32 13.51 -14.87 4.07
N LEU A 33 13.49 -13.64 4.59
CA LEU A 33 12.43 -12.69 4.28
C LEU A 33 12.34 -12.41 2.76
N THR A 34 13.48 -12.19 2.10
CA THR A 34 13.52 -12.01 0.64
C THR A 34 12.89 -13.18 -0.11
N SER A 35 13.17 -14.41 0.32
CA SER A 35 12.59 -15.62 -0.26
C SER A 35 11.07 -15.66 -0.06
N LEU A 36 10.57 -15.32 1.14
CA LEU A 36 9.14 -15.26 1.43
C LEU A 36 8.43 -14.22 0.55
N PHE A 37 9.01 -13.02 0.37
CA PHE A 37 8.46 -12.00 -0.53
C PHE A 37 8.44 -12.47 -1.98
N ARG A 38 9.54 -13.06 -2.48
CA ARG A 38 9.65 -13.60 -3.84
C ARG A 38 8.62 -14.69 -4.11
N LEU A 39 8.40 -15.58 -3.14
CA LEU A 39 7.42 -16.66 -3.21
C LEU A 39 5.98 -16.22 -2.90
N ARG A 40 5.75 -14.91 -2.65
CA ARG A 40 4.45 -14.34 -2.29
C ARG A 40 3.84 -14.97 -1.03
N LYS A 41 4.66 -15.44 -0.10
CA LYS A 41 4.27 -16.00 1.20
C LYS A 41 4.16 -14.93 2.31
N VAL A 42 4.23 -13.65 1.94
CA VAL A 42 4.01 -12.51 2.82
C VAL A 42 2.70 -11.84 2.43
N TYR A 43 1.72 -11.91 3.32
CA TYR A 43 0.41 -11.29 3.14
C TYR A 43 0.45 -9.89 3.75
N LYS A 44 -0.02 -8.92 3.02
CA LYS A 44 0.01 -7.49 3.39
C LYS A 44 -1.40 -6.93 3.29
N THR A 45 -1.79 -6.16 4.29
CA THR A 45 -3.04 -5.40 4.27
C THR A 45 -2.71 -3.92 4.42
N TYR A 46 -3.25 -3.11 3.52
CA TYR A 46 -3.13 -1.66 3.52
C TYR A 46 -4.48 -1.01 3.70
N LEU A 47 -4.49 0.16 4.32
CA LEU A 47 -5.64 1.03 4.38
C LEU A 47 -5.31 2.32 3.62
N ALA A 48 -6.26 2.83 2.84
CA ALA A 48 -6.14 4.11 2.17
C ALA A 48 -7.43 4.90 2.26
N ILE A 49 -7.30 6.23 2.35
CA ILE A 49 -8.41 7.15 2.14
C ILE A 49 -8.20 7.78 0.76
N CYS A 50 -9.17 7.61 -0.13
CA CYS A 50 -9.11 8.13 -1.50
C CYS A 50 -10.29 9.05 -1.82
N HIS A 51 -10.11 9.84 -2.87
CA HIS A 51 -11.13 10.77 -3.37
C HIS A 51 -12.28 10.02 -4.04
N GLY A 52 -13.49 10.51 -3.85
CA GLY A 52 -14.69 10.00 -4.49
C GLY A 52 -15.25 8.72 -3.90
N GLU A 53 -16.42 8.35 -4.35
CA GLU A 53 -17.13 7.15 -3.96
C GLU A 53 -16.79 6.01 -4.93
N LEU A 54 -16.19 4.91 -4.43
CA LEU A 54 -15.97 3.71 -5.24
C LEU A 54 -17.32 3.03 -5.52
N GLU A 55 -17.61 2.76 -6.79
CA GLU A 55 -18.86 2.12 -7.21
C GLU A 55 -19.03 0.72 -6.60
N LYS A 56 -17.99 -0.11 -6.71
CA LYS A 56 -18.02 -1.49 -6.21
C LYS A 56 -17.44 -1.56 -4.79
N ASN A 57 -18.17 -2.20 -3.90
CA ASN A 57 -17.74 -2.36 -2.48
C ASN A 57 -16.57 -3.34 -2.30
N SER A 58 -16.32 -4.23 -3.24
CA SER A 58 -15.18 -5.14 -3.22
C SER A 58 -14.88 -5.65 -4.62
N GLY A 59 -13.67 -6.19 -4.80
CA GLY A 59 -13.26 -6.77 -6.06
C GLY A 59 -11.76 -6.97 -6.15
N GLU A 60 -11.27 -7.09 -7.37
CA GLU A 60 -9.84 -7.15 -7.65
C GLU A 60 -9.47 -6.24 -8.82
N TRP A 61 -8.32 -5.62 -8.70
CA TRP A 61 -7.69 -4.86 -9.78
C TRP A 61 -6.59 -5.70 -10.40
N ASN A 62 -6.67 -5.87 -11.72
CA ASN A 62 -5.66 -6.54 -12.54
C ASN A 62 -5.20 -5.56 -13.60
N ASP A 63 -4.05 -4.93 -13.40
CA ASP A 63 -3.52 -3.87 -14.24
C ASP A 63 -2.15 -4.22 -14.82
N ASP A 64 -1.88 -3.71 -16.00
CA ASP A 64 -0.55 -3.66 -16.57
C ASP A 64 0.08 -2.29 -16.25
N LEU A 65 0.95 -2.27 -15.22
CA LEU A 65 1.60 -1.05 -14.77
C LEU A 65 2.90 -0.79 -15.52
N VAL A 66 3.04 0.41 -16.05
CA VAL A 66 4.26 0.83 -16.75
C VAL A 66 5.33 1.29 -15.77
N ARG A 67 6.57 0.80 -15.96
CA ARG A 67 7.79 1.27 -15.33
C ARG A 67 8.85 1.54 -16.40
N TYR A 68 9.64 2.58 -16.20
CA TYR A 68 10.83 2.84 -17.03
C TYR A 68 12.08 2.42 -16.25
N ASP A 69 12.98 1.68 -16.89
CA ASP A 69 14.26 1.26 -16.35
C ASP A 69 15.34 1.48 -17.42
N ASN A 70 16.30 2.36 -17.14
CA ASN A 70 17.32 2.78 -18.09
C ASN A 70 16.75 3.17 -19.47
N GLY A 71 15.65 3.96 -19.47
CA GLY A 71 14.95 4.40 -20.69
C GLY A 71 14.05 3.34 -21.35
N LYS A 72 14.12 2.08 -20.94
CA LYS A 72 13.26 1.01 -21.46
C LYS A 72 11.93 0.96 -20.74
N LYS A 73 10.84 0.90 -21.52
CA LYS A 73 9.48 0.69 -21.00
C LYS A 73 9.31 -0.78 -20.60
N ILE A 74 8.98 -1.02 -19.33
CA ILE A 74 8.68 -2.35 -18.78
C ILE A 74 7.23 -2.36 -18.33
N ILE A 75 6.48 -3.36 -18.78
CA ILE A 75 5.10 -3.61 -18.37
C ILE A 75 5.11 -4.69 -17.29
N GLU A 76 4.50 -4.39 -16.13
CA GLU A 76 4.46 -5.29 -14.98
C GLU A 76 3.02 -5.58 -14.59
N LYS A 77 2.62 -6.85 -14.62
CA LYS A 77 1.29 -7.28 -14.14
C LYS A 77 1.17 -7.01 -12.64
N ALA A 78 0.10 -6.31 -12.26
CA ALA A 78 -0.20 -5.93 -10.88
C ALA A 78 -1.60 -6.40 -10.50
N LYS A 79 -1.67 -7.16 -9.40
CA LYS A 79 -2.93 -7.70 -8.88
C LYS A 79 -3.12 -7.30 -7.42
N THR A 80 -4.30 -6.74 -7.10
CA THR A 80 -4.69 -6.33 -5.74
C THR A 80 -6.15 -6.71 -5.50
N ILE A 81 -6.44 -7.37 -4.38
CA ILE A 81 -7.80 -7.55 -3.88
C ILE A 81 -8.14 -6.34 -3.00
N TYR A 82 -9.35 -5.81 -3.11
CA TYR A 82 -9.79 -4.69 -2.31
C TYR A 82 -11.18 -4.87 -1.72
N LYS A 83 -11.45 -4.15 -0.63
CA LYS A 83 -12.76 -4.02 0.01
C LYS A 83 -12.94 -2.58 0.48
N VAL A 84 -14.05 -1.96 0.14
CA VAL A 84 -14.45 -0.67 0.70
C VAL A 84 -14.97 -0.91 2.11
N ILE A 85 -14.37 -0.26 3.09
CA ILE A 85 -14.75 -0.35 4.49
C ILE A 85 -15.89 0.63 4.79
N ASP A 86 -15.74 1.86 4.29
CA ASP A 86 -16.73 2.91 4.42
C ASP A 86 -16.59 3.91 3.28
N LYS A 87 -17.67 4.59 2.90
CA LYS A 87 -17.67 5.57 1.81
C LYS A 87 -18.80 6.57 1.92
N ASN A 88 -18.59 7.71 1.27
CA ASN A 88 -19.60 8.71 1.00
C ASN A 88 -19.35 9.35 -0.38
N SER A 89 -20.18 10.30 -0.80
CA SER A 89 -20.07 10.94 -2.13
C SER A 89 -18.70 11.52 -2.47
N ASN A 90 -17.88 11.86 -1.49
CA ASN A 90 -16.61 12.57 -1.67
C ASN A 90 -15.35 11.75 -1.36
N SER A 91 -15.50 10.61 -0.67
CA SER A 91 -14.37 9.87 -0.14
C SER A 91 -14.69 8.40 0.10
N SER A 92 -13.69 7.54 -0.02
CA SER A 92 -13.79 6.12 0.34
C SER A 92 -12.60 5.71 1.20
N LEU A 93 -12.87 4.90 2.23
CA LEU A 93 -11.87 4.16 3.01
C LEU A 93 -11.79 2.74 2.45
N VAL A 94 -10.61 2.36 1.97
CA VAL A 94 -10.40 1.11 1.25
C VAL A 94 -9.34 0.26 1.93
N GLU A 95 -9.67 -1.00 2.21
CA GLU A 95 -8.72 -2.04 2.55
C GLU A 95 -8.20 -2.69 1.27
N MET A 96 -6.88 -2.87 1.17
CA MET A 96 -6.24 -3.41 -0.02
C MET A 96 -5.23 -4.50 0.35
N LYS A 97 -5.29 -5.62 -0.36
CA LYS A 97 -4.41 -6.78 -0.19
C LYS A 97 -3.66 -7.04 -1.51
N PRO A 98 -2.48 -6.41 -1.71
CA PRO A 98 -1.71 -6.62 -2.93
C PRO A 98 -1.10 -8.02 -2.99
N ILE A 99 -1.44 -8.76 -4.05
CA ILE A 99 -0.87 -10.08 -4.36
C ILE A 99 0.51 -9.94 -4.99
N THR A 100 0.70 -8.91 -5.81
CA THR A 100 1.99 -8.50 -6.37
C THR A 100 2.55 -7.31 -5.59
N GLY A 101 3.84 -6.97 -5.81
CA GLY A 101 4.50 -5.87 -5.10
C GLY A 101 5.20 -4.90 -6.07
N ARG A 102 4.48 -4.32 -7.04
CA ARG A 102 5.07 -3.39 -8.01
C ARG A 102 5.27 -2.01 -7.39
N LYS A 103 6.24 -1.25 -7.92
CA LYS A 103 6.53 0.10 -7.42
C LYS A 103 5.28 0.99 -7.47
N HIS A 104 4.89 1.54 -6.32
CA HIS A 104 3.71 2.39 -6.13
C HIS A 104 2.39 1.73 -6.60
N GLN A 105 2.29 0.40 -6.53
CA GLN A 105 1.17 -0.37 -7.10
C GLN A 105 -0.19 0.19 -6.69
N LEU A 106 -0.47 0.25 -5.39
CA LEU A 106 -1.78 0.67 -4.86
C LEU A 106 -2.12 2.11 -5.24
N ARG A 107 -1.13 2.99 -5.24
CA ARG A 107 -1.28 4.40 -5.62
C ARG A 107 -1.64 4.54 -7.10
N LYS A 108 -0.95 3.81 -7.98
CA LYS A 108 -1.24 3.79 -9.42
C LYS A 108 -2.61 3.20 -9.72
N GLN A 109 -2.98 2.09 -9.07
CA GLN A 109 -4.24 1.41 -9.30
C GLN A 109 -5.42 2.31 -8.92
N LEU A 110 -5.39 2.94 -7.74
CA LEU A 110 -6.42 3.90 -7.34
C LEU A 110 -6.47 5.13 -8.26
N PHE A 111 -5.30 5.64 -8.67
CA PHE A 111 -5.24 6.75 -9.62
C PHE A 111 -5.84 6.38 -10.99
N ASN A 112 -5.55 5.19 -11.51
CA ASN A 112 -6.02 4.73 -12.82
C ASN A 112 -7.56 4.61 -12.91
N ILE A 113 -8.21 4.30 -11.77
CA ILE A 113 -9.68 4.25 -11.68
C ILE A 113 -10.31 5.60 -11.27
N GLY A 114 -9.52 6.68 -11.23
CA GLY A 114 -10.02 8.03 -10.93
C GLY A 114 -10.11 8.37 -9.43
N HIS A 115 -9.67 7.49 -8.54
CA HIS A 115 -9.78 7.63 -7.08
C HIS A 115 -8.41 7.82 -6.41
N SER A 116 -7.70 8.90 -6.72
CA SER A 116 -6.39 9.20 -6.12
C SER A 116 -6.43 9.18 -4.60
N ILE A 117 -5.33 8.71 -3.97
CA ILE A 117 -5.19 8.72 -2.52
C ILE A 117 -4.99 10.17 -2.03
N TYR A 118 -5.62 10.54 -0.92
CA TYR A 118 -5.39 11.85 -0.29
C TYR A 118 -3.92 12.02 0.09
N GLY A 119 -3.36 13.21 -0.20
CA GLY A 119 -1.95 13.52 0.06
C GLY A 119 -0.97 12.89 -0.92
N ASP A 120 -1.42 12.22 -1.99
CA ASP A 120 -0.51 11.73 -3.02
C ASP A 120 -0.05 12.86 -3.94
N ASN A 121 1.24 13.24 -3.81
CA ASN A 121 1.83 14.31 -4.61
C ASN A 121 2.21 13.86 -6.03
N LYS A 122 2.29 12.55 -6.27
CA LYS A 122 2.74 11.99 -7.56
C LYS A 122 1.60 11.52 -8.45
N TYR A 123 0.61 10.85 -7.86
CA TYR A 123 -0.55 10.28 -8.55
C TYR A 123 -1.81 11.00 -8.08
N LYS A 124 -1.97 12.25 -8.54
CA LYS A 124 -3.10 13.10 -8.19
C LYS A 124 -3.94 13.41 -9.41
N SER A 125 -5.26 13.41 -9.24
CA SER A 125 -6.19 13.94 -10.22
C SER A 125 -6.04 15.47 -10.30
N PHE A 126 -6.27 16.04 -11.49
CA PHE A 126 -6.21 17.50 -11.72
C PHE A 126 -7.35 18.30 -11.05
N THR A 127 -8.27 17.63 -10.37
CA THR A 127 -9.27 18.34 -9.56
C THR A 127 -8.56 19.12 -8.47
N LYS A 128 -8.80 20.44 -8.43
CA LYS A 128 -8.30 21.39 -7.43
C LYS A 128 -8.75 21.03 -6.00
N ALA A 129 -8.31 19.90 -5.50
CA ALA A 129 -8.33 19.66 -4.06
C ALA A 129 -7.17 20.47 -3.48
N ILE A 130 -7.45 21.71 -3.10
CA ILE A 130 -6.54 22.57 -2.33
C ILE A 130 -6.08 21.74 -1.13
N GLY A 131 -4.78 21.41 -1.14
CA GLY A 131 -4.18 20.43 -0.26
C GLY A 131 -4.25 20.81 1.21
N ILE A 132 -5.11 20.13 1.94
CA ILE A 132 -5.14 20.18 3.41
C ILE A 132 -4.19 19.14 4.01
N ASN A 133 -3.80 18.11 3.24
CA ASN A 133 -2.98 17.01 3.75
C ASN A 133 -1.64 16.96 3.01
N LYS A 134 -0.56 17.16 3.76
CA LYS A 134 0.81 16.95 3.29
C LYS A 134 1.20 15.47 3.31
N GLU A 135 0.54 14.67 4.14
CA GLU A 135 0.83 13.26 4.37
C GLU A 135 0.01 12.37 3.43
N LEU A 136 0.66 11.33 2.90
CA LEU A 136 0.02 10.31 2.08
C LEU A 136 -0.93 9.45 2.93
N MET A 137 -2.20 9.40 2.60
CA MET A 137 -3.23 8.60 3.30
C MET A 137 -3.19 7.14 2.85
N LEU A 138 -2.02 6.54 2.90
CA LEU A 138 -1.75 5.11 2.67
C LEU A 138 -0.99 4.55 3.86
N HIS A 139 -1.53 3.51 4.46
CA HIS A 139 -1.02 2.91 5.68
C HIS A 139 -0.86 1.39 5.53
N ALA A 140 0.35 0.86 5.72
CA ALA A 140 0.63 -0.57 5.80
C ALA A 140 0.13 -1.10 7.16
N TYR A 141 -1.14 -1.50 7.19
CA TYR A 141 -1.85 -1.81 8.43
C TYR A 141 -1.40 -3.13 9.05
N GLU A 142 -1.29 -4.18 8.22
CA GLU A 142 -0.97 -5.51 8.72
C GLU A 142 -0.03 -6.26 7.78
N ILE A 143 0.86 -7.05 8.36
CA ILE A 143 1.69 -8.03 7.65
C ILE A 143 1.60 -9.39 8.34
N LYS A 144 1.47 -10.45 7.54
CA LYS A 144 1.43 -11.85 7.99
C LYS A 144 2.38 -12.70 7.17
N PHE A 145 3.11 -13.57 7.84
CA PHE A 145 3.96 -14.60 7.20
C PHE A 145 4.21 -15.76 8.15
N MET A 146 4.78 -16.86 7.62
CA MET A 146 5.17 -18.03 8.40
C MET A 146 6.66 -18.30 8.23
N ILE A 147 7.32 -18.67 9.31
CA ILE A 147 8.70 -19.16 9.34
C ILE A 147 8.72 -20.42 10.21
N LYS A 148 9.18 -21.55 9.67
CA LYS A 148 9.30 -22.84 10.41
C LYS A 148 7.99 -23.13 11.17
N ASP A 149 6.87 -23.16 10.46
CA ASP A 149 5.50 -23.43 10.98
C ASP A 149 4.98 -22.45 12.04
N LYS A 150 5.77 -21.45 12.42
CA LYS A 150 5.33 -20.38 13.30
C LYS A 150 4.75 -19.21 12.49
N LYS A 151 3.51 -18.83 12.82
CA LYS A 151 2.82 -17.69 12.22
C LYS A 151 3.23 -16.39 12.93
N TYR A 152 3.58 -15.40 12.14
CA TYR A 152 3.87 -14.04 12.58
C TYR A 152 2.81 -13.09 12.01
N THR A 153 2.23 -12.27 12.88
CA THR A 153 1.25 -11.25 12.52
C THR A 153 1.62 -9.96 13.26
N TYR A 154 1.82 -8.88 12.50
CA TYR A 154 2.10 -7.56 13.07
C TYR A 154 1.10 -6.57 12.49
N LYS A 155 0.51 -5.76 13.37
CA LYS A 155 -0.40 -4.67 13.02
C LYS A 155 0.20 -3.34 13.50
N ALA A 156 0.03 -2.28 12.72
CA ALA A 156 0.38 -0.92 13.09
C ALA A 156 -0.87 -0.13 13.43
N LEU A 157 -0.80 0.68 14.49
CA LEU A 157 -1.87 1.60 14.82
C LEU A 157 -1.96 2.71 13.75
N LEU A 158 -3.18 3.14 13.44
CA LEU A 158 -3.39 4.27 12.54
C LEU A 158 -2.74 5.53 13.13
N PRO A 159 -1.93 6.27 12.37
CA PRO A 159 -1.34 7.53 12.83
C PRO A 159 -2.41 8.60 13.00
N ASP A 160 -2.13 9.60 13.83
CA ASP A 160 -3.13 10.61 14.21
C ASP A 160 -3.62 11.44 13.02
N TYR A 161 -2.75 11.74 12.06
CA TYR A 161 -3.16 12.46 10.84
C TYR A 161 -4.17 11.64 10.02
N PHE A 162 -4.02 10.29 9.99
CA PHE A 162 -4.96 9.40 9.29
C PHE A 162 -6.31 9.37 10.01
N LYS A 163 -6.31 9.21 11.34
CA LYS A 163 -7.52 9.26 12.18
C LYS A 163 -8.24 10.61 12.07
N LYS A 164 -7.46 11.72 12.05
CA LYS A 164 -7.99 13.07 11.87
C LYS A 164 -8.73 13.21 10.54
N LEU A 165 -8.15 12.70 9.44
CA LEU A 165 -8.81 12.76 8.13
C LEU A 165 -10.07 11.89 8.10
N LEU A 166 -10.06 10.68 8.69
CA LEU A 166 -11.27 9.85 8.81
C LEU A 166 -12.42 10.67 9.44
N LYS A 167 -12.18 11.35 10.56
CA LYS A 167 -13.17 12.21 11.23
C LYS A 167 -13.65 13.35 10.32
N ILE A 168 -12.72 14.09 9.69
CA ILE A 168 -13.06 15.20 8.77
C ILE A 168 -13.91 14.71 7.60
N LYS A 169 -13.60 13.52 7.06
CA LYS A 169 -14.33 12.92 5.95
C LYS A 169 -15.58 12.12 6.38
N ARG A 170 -15.87 12.07 7.69
CA ARG A 170 -16.99 11.30 8.27
C ARG A 170 -16.97 9.83 7.83
N LEU A 171 -15.77 9.24 7.81
CA LEU A 171 -15.54 7.82 7.52
C LEU A 171 -15.30 7.07 8.82
N THR A 172 -15.91 5.89 8.92
CA THR A 172 -15.81 5.02 10.09
C THR A 172 -14.84 3.87 9.83
N TYR A 173 -13.95 3.62 10.78
CA TYR A 173 -13.10 2.43 10.80
C TYR A 173 -13.26 1.73 12.14
N SER A 174 -13.97 0.60 12.14
CA SER A 174 -14.10 -0.28 13.30
C SER A 174 -12.99 -1.32 13.24
N ASN A 175 -12.07 -1.32 14.21
CA ASN A 175 -11.15 -2.44 14.39
C ASN A 175 -11.95 -3.65 14.87
N SER A 176 -12.17 -4.62 14.00
CA SER A 176 -12.65 -5.95 14.35
C SER A 176 -11.49 -6.80 14.85
#